data_20e4db998c24149cd0bf1d1d99c9465a
#
_entry.id   20e4db998c24149cd0bf1d1d99c9465a
#
_cell.length_a   1.000
_cell.length_b   1.000
_cell.length_c   1.000
_cell.angle_alpha   90.00
_cell.angle_beta   90.00
_cell.angle_gamma   90.00
#
_symmetry.space_group_name_H-M   'P 1'
#
loop_
_entity.id
_entity.type
_entity.pdbx_description
1 polymer ?
#
loop_
_entity_poly.entity_id
_entity_poly.type
_entity_poly.pdbx_seq_one_letter_code
_entity_poly.pdbx_strand_id
1 'polypeptide(L)'
;MCRVLGCGRSGTVFLAKHMELDEYRAIKRVPKTFVDYELFRKEALILKGIRDQGIPIVYDLAEDDQYSYLIEEYLEGDSLYALVSESGHCSSVMTIHYGIQICHLVHIMHSTMPTPVLYLDLQPKNLLLYNNTIKLIDFDHAVYADEVERMEERYGTIGCAAPEQYSGDVLDGRTDIYAIGAVLYYMLTGHFPGEMIRPEQVKLSGVTERRLMRVIRKCLHTEKSRRYQSALD
;
A
#
# COMPACT_ATOMS: atom_id res chain seq x y z
N MET A 1 -11.85 -1.18 -23.44
CA MET A 1 -11.43 -1.97 -22.25
C MET A 1 -10.97 -3.34 -22.71
N CYS A 2 -9.87 -3.87 -22.16
CA CYS A 2 -9.31 -5.16 -22.60
C CYS A 2 -9.63 -6.29 -21.62
N ARG A 3 -9.42 -6.08 -20.31
CA ARG A 3 -9.72 -7.06 -19.26
C ARG A 3 -9.89 -6.38 -17.90
N VAL A 4 -10.51 -7.07 -16.94
CA VAL A 4 -10.54 -6.66 -15.53
C VAL A 4 -9.19 -6.99 -14.89
N LEU A 5 -8.59 -6.01 -14.21
CA LEU A 5 -7.37 -6.17 -13.41
C LEU A 5 -7.69 -6.51 -11.96
N GLY A 6 -8.75 -5.90 -11.42
CA GLY A 6 -9.21 -6.14 -10.06
C GLY A 6 -10.64 -5.67 -9.86
N CYS A 7 -11.30 -6.25 -8.86
CA CYS A 7 -12.60 -5.84 -8.40
C CYS A 7 -12.56 -5.79 -6.88
N GLY A 8 -12.89 -4.67 -6.30
CA GLY A 8 -12.86 -4.43 -4.87
C GLY A 8 -14.09 -3.67 -4.37
N ARG A 9 -14.05 -3.32 -3.09
CA ARG A 9 -15.13 -2.55 -2.43
C ARG A 9 -15.28 -1.16 -3.05
N SER A 10 -14.19 -0.54 -3.47
CA SER A 10 -14.12 0.81 -4.04
C SER A 10 -14.39 0.87 -5.54
N GLY A 11 -14.60 -0.28 -6.22
CA GLY A 11 -14.88 -0.29 -7.64
C GLY A 11 -14.20 -1.40 -8.42
N THR A 12 -14.14 -1.23 -9.74
CA THR A 12 -13.51 -2.20 -10.66
C THR A 12 -12.41 -1.51 -11.45
N VAL A 13 -11.24 -2.10 -11.47
CA VAL A 13 -10.09 -1.63 -12.26
C VAL A 13 -10.00 -2.45 -13.55
N PHE A 14 -9.91 -1.77 -14.68
CA PHE A 14 -9.81 -2.35 -16.01
C PHE A 14 -8.47 -2.02 -16.65
N LEU A 15 -7.91 -2.98 -17.36
CA LEU A 15 -6.89 -2.69 -18.37
C LEU A 15 -7.60 -2.14 -19.61
N ALA A 16 -7.19 -0.98 -20.06
CA ALA A 16 -7.66 -0.34 -21.27
C ALA A 16 -6.49 0.04 -22.17
N LYS A 17 -6.75 0.15 -23.48
CA LYS A 17 -5.76 0.61 -24.44
C LYS A 17 -6.17 1.96 -24.98
N HIS A 18 -5.28 2.94 -24.90
CA HIS A 18 -5.43 4.22 -25.55
C HIS A 18 -5.18 4.04 -27.05
N MET A 19 -6.24 4.20 -27.88
CA MET A 19 -6.19 3.76 -29.28
C MET A 19 -5.25 4.60 -30.15
N GLU A 20 -5.12 5.89 -29.87
CA GLU A 20 -4.25 6.77 -30.65
C GLU A 20 -2.79 6.71 -30.25
N LEU A 21 -2.50 6.49 -28.95
CA LEU A 21 -1.13 6.40 -28.44
C LEU A 21 -0.58 4.98 -28.40
N ASP A 22 -1.42 3.99 -28.65
CA ASP A 22 -1.10 2.56 -28.57
C ASP A 22 -0.54 2.11 -27.21
N GLU A 23 -0.98 2.77 -26.12
CA GLU A 23 -0.50 2.56 -24.77
C GLU A 23 -1.58 1.98 -23.86
N TYR A 24 -1.15 1.18 -22.86
CA TYR A 24 -2.06 0.66 -21.84
C TYR A 24 -2.27 1.66 -20.70
N ARG A 25 -3.48 1.64 -20.14
CA ARG A 25 -3.91 2.43 -18.97
C ARG A 25 -4.66 1.52 -18.01
N ALA A 26 -4.56 1.81 -16.72
CA ALA A 26 -5.48 1.31 -15.73
C ALA A 26 -6.64 2.31 -15.61
N ILE A 27 -7.87 1.81 -15.63
CA ILE A 27 -9.07 2.63 -15.46
C ILE A 27 -9.85 2.08 -14.26
N LYS A 28 -9.85 2.82 -13.17
CA LYS A 28 -10.66 2.54 -12.00
C LYS A 28 -12.03 3.16 -12.22
N ARG A 29 -13.06 2.33 -12.18
CA ARG A 29 -14.46 2.72 -12.32
C ARG A 29 -15.19 2.53 -11.00
N VAL A 30 -15.76 3.61 -10.48
CA VAL A 30 -16.49 3.65 -9.21
C VAL A 30 -17.92 4.08 -9.43
N PRO A 31 -18.95 3.34 -8.97
CA PRO A 31 -20.33 3.79 -9.04
C PRO A 31 -20.54 5.05 -8.19
N LYS A 32 -21.19 6.07 -8.74
CA LYS A 32 -21.52 7.32 -8.03
C LYS A 32 -22.41 7.13 -6.79
N THR A 33 -23.08 5.98 -6.69
CA THR A 33 -23.89 5.59 -5.53
C THR A 33 -23.05 5.10 -4.34
N PHE A 34 -21.77 4.78 -4.53
CA PHE A 34 -20.91 4.24 -3.50
C PHE A 34 -19.96 5.25 -2.88
N VAL A 35 -19.50 6.22 -3.66
CA VAL A 35 -18.50 7.19 -3.23
C VAL A 35 -18.89 8.58 -3.73
N ASP A 36 -18.81 9.56 -2.83
CA ASP A 36 -18.93 10.96 -3.20
C ASP A 36 -17.80 11.34 -4.17
N TYR A 37 -18.12 12.19 -5.15
CA TYR A 37 -17.16 12.64 -6.15
C TYR A 37 -15.95 13.36 -5.54
N GLU A 38 -16.13 14.14 -4.49
CA GLU A 38 -15.02 14.83 -3.82
C GLU A 38 -14.07 13.84 -3.15
N LEU A 39 -14.58 12.77 -2.56
CA LEU A 39 -13.74 11.70 -1.98
C LEU A 39 -12.99 10.93 -3.07
N PHE A 40 -13.65 10.63 -4.18
CA PHE A 40 -13.03 10.00 -5.35
C PHE A 40 -11.94 10.89 -5.98
N ARG A 41 -12.23 12.19 -6.14
CA ARG A 41 -11.27 13.17 -6.65
C ARG A 41 -10.04 13.33 -5.76
N LYS A 42 -10.19 13.14 -4.45
CA LYS A 42 -9.10 13.23 -3.48
C LYS A 42 -7.99 12.22 -3.76
N GLU A 43 -8.33 10.97 -4.09
CA GLU A 43 -7.35 9.95 -4.51
C GLU A 43 -6.49 10.46 -5.67
N ALA A 44 -7.12 10.99 -6.71
CA ALA A 44 -6.42 11.54 -7.87
C ALA A 44 -5.53 12.74 -7.52
N LEU A 45 -5.95 13.61 -6.59
CA LEU A 45 -5.16 14.76 -6.14
C LEU A 45 -3.95 14.32 -5.33
N ILE A 46 -4.09 13.31 -4.47
CA ILE A 46 -2.98 12.71 -3.72
C ILE A 46 -1.95 12.14 -4.70
N LEU A 47 -2.37 11.28 -5.61
CA LEU A 47 -1.51 10.68 -6.63
C LEU A 47 -0.80 11.73 -7.48
N LYS A 48 -1.52 12.77 -7.92
CA LYS A 48 -0.94 13.87 -8.69
C LYS A 48 0.14 14.65 -7.93
N GLY A 49 0.04 14.69 -6.60
CA GLY A 49 0.98 15.39 -5.71
C GLY A 49 2.29 14.62 -5.49
N ILE A 50 2.30 13.32 -5.77
CA ILE A 50 3.45 12.46 -5.53
C ILE A 50 4.10 12.10 -6.87
N ARG A 51 5.42 12.23 -6.96
CA ARG A 51 6.17 11.89 -8.18
C ARG A 51 7.30 10.94 -7.85
N ASP A 52 7.05 9.67 -8.11
CA ASP A 52 8.05 8.63 -8.03
C ASP A 52 7.72 7.54 -9.06
N GLN A 53 8.75 6.89 -9.61
CA GLN A 53 8.56 5.80 -10.58
C GLN A 53 7.81 4.58 -10.01
N GLY A 54 7.73 4.44 -8.69
CA GLY A 54 6.99 3.38 -7.99
C GLY A 54 5.52 3.70 -7.71
N ILE A 55 5.02 4.87 -8.16
CA ILE A 55 3.66 5.35 -7.92
C ILE A 55 3.03 5.70 -9.26
N PRO A 56 1.78 5.28 -9.55
CA PRO A 56 1.16 5.50 -10.86
C PRO A 56 0.92 6.98 -11.16
N ILE A 57 1.13 7.36 -12.40
CA ILE A 57 0.80 8.70 -12.91
C ILE A 57 -0.70 8.75 -13.18
N VAL A 58 -1.39 9.79 -12.68
CA VAL A 58 -2.76 10.10 -13.06
C VAL A 58 -2.76 10.86 -14.38
N TYR A 59 -3.50 10.34 -15.35
CA TYR A 59 -3.66 10.96 -16.66
C TYR A 59 -4.93 11.82 -16.73
N ASP A 60 -6.06 11.30 -16.22
CA ASP A 60 -7.34 12.02 -16.33
C ASP A 60 -8.36 11.53 -15.29
N LEU A 61 -9.39 12.34 -15.07
CA LEU A 61 -10.62 12.01 -14.38
C LEU A 61 -11.79 12.22 -15.35
N ALA A 62 -12.65 11.24 -15.45
CA ALA A 62 -13.85 11.30 -16.28
C ALA A 62 -15.08 10.83 -15.50
N GLU A 63 -16.25 11.17 -15.96
CA GLU A 63 -17.51 10.70 -15.40
C GLU A 63 -18.59 10.54 -16.48
N ASP A 64 -19.53 9.67 -16.20
CA ASP A 64 -20.80 9.57 -16.90
C ASP A 64 -21.97 9.68 -15.90
N ASP A 65 -23.18 9.34 -16.31
CA ASP A 65 -24.37 9.45 -15.45
C ASP A 65 -24.31 8.51 -14.23
N GLN A 66 -23.58 7.40 -14.31
CA GLN A 66 -23.58 6.32 -13.32
C GLN A 66 -22.25 6.14 -12.60
N TYR A 67 -21.13 6.50 -13.25
CA TYR A 67 -19.78 6.16 -12.76
C TYR A 67 -18.84 7.35 -12.83
N SER A 68 -17.87 7.33 -11.91
CA SER A 68 -16.66 8.13 -11.98
C SER A 68 -15.49 7.23 -12.39
N TYR A 69 -14.54 7.78 -13.17
CA TYR A 69 -13.41 7.07 -13.75
C TYR A 69 -12.09 7.77 -13.40
N LEU A 70 -11.15 7.06 -12.82
CA LEU A 70 -9.76 7.47 -12.67
C LEU A 70 -8.94 6.76 -13.74
N ILE A 71 -8.31 7.54 -14.63
CA ILE A 71 -7.42 7.02 -15.67
C ILE A 71 -5.99 7.22 -15.22
N GLU A 72 -5.28 6.13 -15.00
CA GLU A 72 -3.93 6.13 -14.47
C GLU A 72 -2.98 5.24 -15.26
N GLU A 73 -1.70 5.37 -14.97
CA GLU A 73 -0.66 4.53 -15.53
C GLU A 73 -0.93 3.06 -15.21
N TYR A 74 -0.89 2.21 -16.24
CA TYR A 74 -0.87 0.78 -16.03
C TYR A 74 0.51 0.34 -15.60
N LEU A 75 0.63 -0.05 -14.35
CA LEU A 75 1.85 -0.64 -13.79
C LEU A 75 1.79 -2.15 -13.97
N GLU A 76 2.71 -2.67 -14.79
CA GLU A 76 2.86 -4.11 -15.00
C GLU A 76 3.54 -4.76 -13.79
N GLY A 77 3.18 -6.00 -13.48
CA GLY A 77 3.83 -6.78 -12.42
C GLY A 77 2.88 -7.73 -11.71
N ASP A 78 3.47 -8.63 -10.94
CA ASP A 78 2.75 -9.53 -10.04
C ASP A 78 2.76 -8.96 -8.62
N SER A 79 1.69 -9.17 -7.86
CA SER A 79 1.65 -8.70 -6.49
C SER A 79 2.62 -9.48 -5.60
N LEU A 80 3.18 -8.82 -4.58
CA LEU A 80 3.95 -9.51 -3.54
C LEU A 80 3.15 -10.64 -2.88
N TYR A 81 1.83 -10.47 -2.82
CA TYR A 81 0.94 -11.52 -2.34
C TYR A 81 1.01 -12.77 -3.23
N ALA A 82 0.92 -12.61 -4.55
CA ALA A 82 1.03 -13.72 -5.50
C ALA A 82 2.40 -14.39 -5.41
N LEU A 83 3.47 -13.60 -5.43
CA LEU A 83 4.84 -14.10 -5.30
C LEU A 83 5.05 -14.97 -4.06
N VAL A 84 4.64 -14.48 -2.89
CA VAL A 84 4.81 -15.23 -1.63
C VAL A 84 3.86 -16.42 -1.56
N SER A 85 2.63 -16.31 -2.08
CA SER A 85 1.69 -17.44 -2.15
C SER A 85 2.22 -18.58 -2.99
N GLU A 86 2.96 -18.29 -4.06
CA GLU A 86 3.56 -19.30 -4.94
C GLU A 86 4.86 -19.89 -4.35
N SER A 87 5.73 -19.04 -3.80
CA SER A 87 7.05 -19.45 -3.29
C SER A 87 7.07 -19.87 -1.82
N GLY A 88 5.98 -19.62 -1.08
CA GLY A 88 5.85 -19.85 0.35
C GLY A 88 6.43 -18.69 1.20
N HIS A 89 7.58 -18.17 0.86
CA HIS A 89 8.23 -17.02 1.52
C HIS A 89 9.35 -16.45 0.66
N CYS A 90 9.76 -15.21 0.93
CA CYS A 90 10.94 -14.61 0.35
C CYS A 90 12.20 -14.93 1.19
N SER A 91 13.37 -14.96 0.54
CA SER A 91 14.63 -14.96 1.26
C SER A 91 14.83 -13.65 2.05
N SER A 92 15.66 -13.69 3.10
CA SER A 92 16.01 -12.48 3.85
C SER A 92 16.63 -11.39 2.98
N VAL A 93 17.39 -11.77 1.97
CA VAL A 93 18.01 -10.83 1.01
C VAL A 93 16.94 -10.12 0.18
N MET A 94 15.99 -10.88 -0.38
CA MET A 94 14.85 -10.29 -1.13
C MET A 94 13.99 -9.42 -0.23
N THR A 95 13.70 -9.88 0.99
CA THR A 95 12.90 -9.13 1.96
C THR A 95 13.55 -7.78 2.31
N ILE A 96 14.87 -7.75 2.49
CA ILE A 96 15.60 -6.51 2.72
C ILE A 96 15.58 -5.63 1.48
N HIS A 97 15.86 -6.20 0.30
CA HIS A 97 15.91 -5.44 -0.95
C HIS A 97 14.58 -4.73 -1.26
N TYR A 98 13.48 -5.44 -1.18
CA TYR A 98 12.15 -4.86 -1.41
C TYR A 98 11.68 -4.01 -0.23
N GLY A 99 12.05 -4.38 0.99
CA GLY A 99 11.75 -3.59 2.19
C GLY A 99 12.32 -2.17 2.11
N ILE A 100 13.56 -2.02 1.62
CA ILE A 100 14.17 -0.69 1.40
C ILE A 100 13.36 0.12 0.37
N GLN A 101 12.89 -0.49 -0.70
CA GLN A 101 12.07 0.20 -1.71
C GLN A 101 10.70 0.60 -1.15
N ILE A 102 10.06 -0.27 -0.35
CA ILE A 102 8.80 0.04 0.32
C ILE A 102 8.98 1.22 1.30
N CYS A 103 10.04 1.20 2.12
CA CYS A 103 10.36 2.31 3.02
C CYS A 103 10.58 3.62 2.26
N HIS A 104 11.25 3.57 1.10
CA HIS A 104 11.46 4.74 0.25
C HIS A 104 10.13 5.33 -0.25
N LEU A 105 9.22 4.50 -0.76
CA LEU A 105 7.90 4.95 -1.24
C LEU A 105 7.08 5.59 -0.11
N VAL A 106 7.04 4.95 1.06
CA VAL A 106 6.36 5.49 2.24
C VAL A 106 7.01 6.80 2.71
N HIS A 107 8.35 6.89 2.69
CA HIS A 107 9.04 8.13 3.03
C HIS A 107 8.67 9.28 2.09
N ILE A 108 8.60 9.05 0.77
CA ILE A 108 8.19 10.07 -0.20
C ILE A 108 6.79 10.58 0.14
N MET A 109 5.84 9.70 0.43
CA MET A 109 4.48 10.10 0.81
C MET A 109 4.46 10.91 2.11
N HIS A 110 5.18 10.46 3.14
CA HIS A 110 5.30 11.19 4.41
C HIS A 110 6.06 12.52 4.30
N SER A 111 6.79 12.73 3.21
CA SER A 111 7.54 13.97 2.94
C SER A 111 6.83 14.88 1.93
N THR A 112 5.63 14.53 1.48
CA THR A 112 4.86 15.34 0.54
C THR A 112 4.52 16.70 1.14
N MET A 113 4.67 17.76 0.34
CA MET A 113 4.37 19.12 0.75
C MET A 113 3.14 19.66 0.01
N PRO A 114 2.32 20.52 0.61
CA PRO A 114 2.47 21.13 1.94
C PRO A 114 2.08 20.19 3.10
N THR A 115 1.36 19.11 2.83
CA THR A 115 0.86 18.20 3.85
C THR A 115 1.32 16.78 3.55
N PRO A 116 1.91 16.06 4.53
CA PRO A 116 2.24 14.65 4.39
C PRO A 116 1.03 13.80 4.02
N VAL A 117 1.26 12.75 3.25
CA VAL A 117 0.26 11.74 2.90
C VAL A 117 0.50 10.48 3.72
N LEU A 118 -0.53 9.97 4.39
CA LEU A 118 -0.55 8.66 5.01
C LEU A 118 -1.22 7.67 4.06
N TYR A 119 -0.63 6.50 3.87
CA TYR A 119 -1.14 5.53 2.91
C TYR A 119 -2.26 4.65 3.50
N LEU A 120 -2.11 4.19 4.73
CA LEU A 120 -3.07 3.49 5.59
C LEU A 120 -3.57 2.11 5.14
N ASP A 121 -3.25 1.65 3.92
CA ASP A 121 -3.58 0.30 3.44
C ASP A 121 -2.38 -0.42 2.79
N LEU A 122 -1.21 -0.30 3.42
CA LEU A 122 -0.02 -1.00 2.94
C LEU A 122 -0.15 -2.51 3.20
N GLN A 123 -0.32 -3.25 2.11
CA GLN A 123 -0.50 -4.69 2.12
C GLN A 123 0.17 -5.35 0.90
N PRO A 124 0.50 -6.66 0.96
CA PRO A 124 1.19 -7.34 -0.16
C PRO A 124 0.44 -7.34 -1.49
N LYS A 125 -0.89 -7.19 -1.49
CA LYS A 125 -1.70 -7.10 -2.71
C LYS A 125 -1.54 -5.76 -3.44
N ASN A 126 -1.24 -4.69 -2.69
CA ASN A 126 -1.08 -3.34 -3.22
C ASN A 126 0.37 -3.03 -3.63
N LEU A 127 1.27 -4.01 -3.51
CA LEU A 127 2.67 -3.93 -3.90
C LEU A 127 2.91 -4.84 -5.10
N LEU A 128 3.11 -4.26 -6.28
CA LEU A 128 3.47 -4.99 -7.49
C LEU A 128 4.98 -5.07 -7.64
N LEU A 129 5.44 -6.21 -8.13
CA LEU A 129 6.84 -6.43 -8.46
C LEU A 129 6.99 -6.54 -9.97
N TYR A 130 7.74 -5.63 -10.57
CA TYR A 130 8.08 -5.63 -11.97
C TYR A 130 9.55 -5.26 -12.17
N ASN A 131 10.30 -6.10 -12.90
CA ASN A 131 11.74 -5.90 -13.15
C ASN A 131 12.53 -5.57 -11.88
N ASN A 132 12.31 -6.32 -10.80
CA ASN A 132 12.99 -6.15 -9.50
C ASN A 132 12.70 -4.79 -8.80
N THR A 133 11.65 -4.11 -9.21
CA THR A 133 11.22 -2.83 -8.65
C THR A 133 9.83 -2.96 -8.04
N ILE A 134 9.65 -2.43 -6.84
CA ILE A 134 8.35 -2.34 -6.18
C ILE A 134 7.56 -1.16 -6.72
N LYS A 135 6.29 -1.41 -7.02
CA LYS A 135 5.30 -0.41 -7.41
C LYS A 135 4.15 -0.47 -6.42
N LEU A 136 3.72 0.70 -5.95
CA LEU A 136 2.60 0.83 -5.02
C LEU A 136 1.35 1.26 -5.79
N ILE A 137 0.25 0.55 -5.59
CA ILE A 137 -1.04 0.80 -6.25
C ILE A 137 -2.15 0.94 -5.22
N ASP A 138 -3.31 1.44 -5.65
CA ASP A 138 -4.53 1.57 -4.85
C ASP A 138 -4.41 2.55 -3.67
N PHE A 139 -4.73 3.80 -3.94
CA PHE A 139 -4.65 4.93 -2.99
C PHE A 139 -6.00 5.30 -2.36
N ASP A 140 -6.99 4.40 -2.40
CA ASP A 140 -8.35 4.61 -1.88
C ASP A 140 -8.38 5.07 -0.42
N HIS A 141 -7.46 4.57 0.38
CA HIS A 141 -7.37 4.84 1.81
C HIS A 141 -6.32 5.89 2.17
N ALA A 142 -5.59 6.40 1.17
CA ALA A 142 -4.60 7.42 1.40
C ALA A 142 -5.26 8.76 1.77
N VAL A 143 -4.68 9.45 2.75
CA VAL A 143 -5.21 10.71 3.27
C VAL A 143 -4.10 11.70 3.56
N TYR A 144 -4.41 12.99 3.50
CA TYR A 144 -3.54 14.00 4.06
C TYR A 144 -3.52 13.93 5.59
N ALA A 145 -2.35 14.11 6.19
CA ALA A 145 -2.16 13.93 7.64
C ALA A 145 -3.01 14.89 8.49
N ASP A 146 -3.35 16.07 7.97
CA ASP A 146 -4.22 17.05 8.63
C ASP A 146 -5.73 16.76 8.49
N GLU A 147 -6.10 15.73 7.71
CA GLU A 147 -7.48 15.33 7.52
C GLU A 147 -7.85 14.03 8.27
N VAL A 148 -6.89 13.39 8.91
CA VAL A 148 -7.10 12.10 9.61
C VAL A 148 -8.21 12.16 10.66
N GLU A 149 -8.31 13.28 11.39
CA GLU A 149 -9.34 13.47 12.42
C GLU A 149 -10.76 13.58 11.86
N ARG A 150 -10.89 13.86 10.56
CA ARG A 150 -12.18 14.00 9.85
C ARG A 150 -12.65 12.71 9.21
N MET A 151 -11.87 11.64 9.31
CA MET A 151 -12.26 10.34 8.75
C MET A 151 -13.45 9.78 9.53
N GLU A 152 -14.58 9.60 8.85
CA GLU A 152 -15.80 9.02 9.43
C GLU A 152 -15.64 7.51 9.67
N GLU A 153 -14.94 6.83 8.78
CA GLU A 153 -14.65 5.41 8.88
C GLU A 153 -13.15 5.15 8.83
N ARG A 154 -12.71 4.18 9.60
CA ARG A 154 -11.32 3.73 9.61
C ARG A 154 -11.26 2.34 9.00
N TYR A 155 -10.35 2.19 8.09
CA TYR A 155 -10.16 0.95 7.36
C TYR A 155 -8.79 0.37 7.67
N GLY A 156 -8.65 -0.91 7.42
CA GLY A 156 -7.36 -1.57 7.48
C GLY A 156 -7.50 -3.03 7.10
N THR A 157 -6.51 -3.52 6.37
CA THR A 157 -6.45 -4.93 5.99
C THR A 157 -6.03 -5.78 7.18
N ILE A 158 -6.84 -6.78 7.52
CA ILE A 158 -6.55 -7.71 8.61
C ILE A 158 -5.16 -8.32 8.41
N GLY A 159 -4.35 -8.28 9.46
CA GLY A 159 -2.96 -8.75 9.44
C GLY A 159 -1.93 -7.70 9.03
N CYS A 160 -2.34 -6.60 8.37
CA CYS A 160 -1.45 -5.50 8.00
C CYS A 160 -1.76 -4.21 8.76
N ALA A 161 -3.02 -3.96 9.09
CA ALA A 161 -3.44 -2.74 9.75
C ALA A 161 -2.93 -2.64 11.20
N ALA A 162 -2.50 -1.44 11.56
CA ALA A 162 -2.02 -1.13 12.89
C ALA A 162 -3.16 -1.12 13.93
N PRO A 163 -2.88 -1.43 15.22
CA PRO A 163 -3.91 -1.45 16.27
C PRO A 163 -4.73 -0.17 16.37
N GLU A 164 -4.09 0.99 16.19
CA GLU A 164 -4.75 2.30 16.24
C GLU A 164 -5.78 2.52 15.13
N GLN A 165 -5.71 1.76 14.02
CA GLN A 165 -6.74 1.81 12.97
C GLN A 165 -8.07 1.21 13.44
N TYR A 166 -8.04 0.35 14.47
CA TYR A 166 -9.23 -0.27 15.04
C TYR A 166 -9.67 0.37 16.36
N SER A 167 -8.74 0.91 17.16
CA SER A 167 -9.04 1.47 18.49
C SER A 167 -9.64 2.87 18.45
N GLY A 168 -9.57 3.56 17.31
CA GLY A 168 -10.02 4.95 17.23
C GLY A 168 -8.99 5.99 17.65
N ASP A 169 -7.74 5.57 17.92
CA ASP A 169 -6.64 6.49 18.25
C ASP A 169 -6.19 7.30 17.03
N VAL A 170 -5.50 8.41 17.26
CA VAL A 170 -4.96 9.28 16.20
C VAL A 170 -4.02 8.47 15.29
N LEU A 171 -4.23 8.52 13.97
CA LEU A 171 -3.34 7.93 12.98
C LEU A 171 -2.25 8.94 12.61
N ASP A 172 -1.03 8.45 12.37
CA ASP A 172 0.10 9.23 11.91
C ASP A 172 1.06 8.35 11.09
N GLY A 173 2.19 8.89 10.62
CA GLY A 173 3.15 8.13 9.79
C GLY A 173 3.62 6.81 10.41
N ARG A 174 3.56 6.66 11.74
CA ARG A 174 3.92 5.42 12.43
C ARG A 174 2.87 4.31 12.25
N THR A 175 1.70 4.64 11.76
CA THR A 175 0.68 3.68 11.34
C THR A 175 1.15 2.92 10.10
N ASP A 176 1.70 3.62 9.10
CA ASP A 176 2.31 2.99 7.93
C ASP A 176 3.59 2.21 8.29
N ILE A 177 4.36 2.66 9.30
CA ILE A 177 5.52 1.90 9.80
C ILE A 177 5.11 0.53 10.33
N TYR A 178 3.99 0.43 11.03
CA TYR A 178 3.47 -0.88 11.46
C TYR A 178 3.15 -1.76 10.25
N ALA A 179 2.48 -1.21 9.24
CA ALA A 179 2.13 -1.93 8.03
C ALA A 179 3.37 -2.39 7.24
N ILE A 180 4.45 -1.56 7.18
CA ILE A 180 5.77 -2.00 6.65
C ILE A 180 6.23 -3.26 7.40
N GLY A 181 6.22 -3.23 8.73
CA GLY A 181 6.60 -4.39 9.55
C GLY A 181 5.78 -5.63 9.24
N ALA A 182 4.46 -5.47 9.03
CA ALA A 182 3.56 -6.57 8.68
C ALA A 182 3.85 -7.17 7.30
N VAL A 183 4.12 -6.32 6.31
CA VAL A 183 4.52 -6.76 4.95
C VAL A 183 5.85 -7.50 4.99
N LEU A 184 6.87 -6.97 5.69
CA LEU A 184 8.17 -7.64 5.82
C LEU A 184 8.06 -8.98 6.55
N TYR A 185 7.21 -9.06 7.58
CA TYR A 185 6.92 -10.31 8.27
C TYR A 185 6.28 -11.33 7.33
N TYR A 186 5.26 -10.91 6.56
CA TYR A 186 4.62 -11.76 5.56
C TYR A 186 5.62 -12.26 4.50
N MET A 187 6.45 -11.38 3.97
CA MET A 187 7.48 -11.77 2.99
C MET A 187 8.44 -12.83 3.55
N LEU A 188 8.87 -12.67 4.80
CA LEU A 188 9.86 -13.55 5.41
C LEU A 188 9.27 -14.90 5.88
N THR A 189 7.97 -14.96 6.15
CA THR A 189 7.34 -16.12 6.81
C THR A 189 6.23 -16.79 6.01
N GLY A 190 5.66 -16.10 5.02
CA GLY A 190 4.44 -16.51 4.31
C GLY A 190 3.15 -16.34 5.11
N HIS A 191 3.21 -15.74 6.31
CA HIS A 191 2.08 -15.59 7.23
C HIS A 191 1.94 -14.13 7.68
N PHE A 192 0.70 -13.70 7.93
CA PHE A 192 0.47 -12.39 8.54
C PHE A 192 0.72 -12.39 10.05
N PRO A 193 1.13 -11.24 10.63
CA PRO A 193 1.21 -11.11 12.08
C PRO A 193 -0.16 -11.42 12.73
N GLY A 194 -0.13 -12.24 13.80
CA GLY A 194 -1.36 -12.67 14.49
C GLY A 194 -1.99 -13.97 13.95
N GLU A 195 -1.62 -14.44 12.78
CA GLU A 195 -1.96 -15.79 12.32
C GLU A 195 -1.05 -16.79 13.04
N MET A 196 -1.58 -17.61 13.93
CA MET A 196 -1.03 -18.77 14.63
C MET A 196 0.48 -18.82 14.98
N ILE A 197 1.34 -18.05 14.31
CA ILE A 197 2.78 -18.00 14.54
C ILE A 197 3.14 -16.63 15.12
N ARG A 198 3.46 -16.62 16.42
CA ARG A 198 4.02 -15.41 17.05
C ARG A 198 5.42 -15.15 16.46
N PRO A 199 5.84 -13.86 16.31
CA PRO A 199 7.18 -13.53 15.81
C PRO A 199 8.31 -14.27 16.52
N GLU A 200 8.14 -14.62 17.81
CA GLU A 200 9.10 -15.39 18.60
C GLU A 200 9.20 -16.85 18.19
N GLN A 201 8.19 -17.40 17.52
CA GLN A 201 8.12 -18.83 17.12
C GLN A 201 8.74 -19.09 15.74
N VAL A 202 9.06 -18.05 14.97
CA VAL A 202 9.73 -18.20 13.68
C VAL A 202 11.16 -18.66 13.92
N LYS A 203 11.50 -19.86 13.43
CA LYS A 203 12.87 -20.40 13.50
C LYS A 203 13.77 -19.62 12.53
N LEU A 204 14.61 -18.77 13.07
CA LEU A 204 15.57 -17.97 12.31
C LEU A 204 16.94 -18.64 12.35
N SER A 205 17.42 -19.09 11.20
CA SER A 205 18.66 -19.85 11.09
C SER A 205 19.91 -18.96 11.00
N GLY A 206 19.80 -17.78 10.42
CA GLY A 206 20.94 -16.89 10.14
C GLY A 206 21.04 -15.65 11.02
N VAL A 207 22.18 -14.96 10.94
CA VAL A 207 22.38 -13.65 11.62
C VAL A 207 21.55 -12.57 10.97
N THR A 208 21.43 -12.61 9.63
CA THR A 208 20.66 -11.65 8.84
C THR A 208 19.18 -11.72 9.20
N GLU A 209 18.61 -12.92 9.27
CA GLU A 209 17.21 -13.13 9.65
C GLU A 209 16.94 -12.63 11.07
N ARG A 210 17.83 -12.85 12.02
CA ARG A 210 17.68 -12.35 13.40
C ARG A 210 17.71 -10.81 13.47
N ARG A 211 18.56 -10.16 12.64
CA ARG A 211 18.60 -8.69 12.55
C ARG A 211 17.34 -8.14 11.92
N LEU A 212 16.91 -8.72 10.80
CA LEU A 212 15.68 -8.34 10.11
C LEU A 212 14.46 -8.53 11.01
N MET A 213 14.35 -9.65 11.72
CA MET A 213 13.25 -9.87 12.66
C MET A 213 13.25 -8.88 13.82
N ARG A 214 14.41 -8.35 14.24
CA ARG A 214 14.46 -7.28 15.25
C ARG A 214 13.86 -5.98 14.70
N VAL A 215 14.14 -5.65 13.45
CA VAL A 215 13.52 -4.50 12.75
C VAL A 215 12.01 -4.70 12.67
N ILE A 216 11.57 -5.86 12.17
CA ILE A 216 10.14 -6.20 12.04
C ILE A 216 9.41 -6.07 13.39
N ARG A 217 9.96 -6.65 14.47
CA ARG A 217 9.35 -6.56 15.81
C ARG A 217 9.23 -5.12 16.31
N LYS A 218 10.20 -4.27 16.00
CA LYS A 218 10.12 -2.85 16.36
C LYS A 218 9.04 -2.13 15.58
N CYS A 219 8.90 -2.39 14.29
CA CYS A 219 7.78 -1.86 13.49
C CYS A 219 6.41 -2.31 14.05
N LEU A 220 6.28 -3.59 14.40
CA LEU A 220 5.03 -4.21 14.88
C LEU A 220 4.72 -3.93 16.37
N HIS A 221 5.43 -3.01 17.01
CA HIS A 221 5.10 -2.69 18.40
C HIS A 221 3.70 -2.06 18.50
N THR A 222 2.90 -2.49 19.48
CA THR A 222 1.53 -1.98 19.69
C THR A 222 1.53 -0.50 20.00
N GLU A 223 2.48 -0.03 20.83
CA GLU A 223 2.65 1.40 21.15
C GLU A 223 3.45 2.10 20.03
N LYS A 224 2.85 3.10 19.39
CA LYS A 224 3.49 3.88 18.32
C LYS A 224 4.83 4.53 18.73
N SER A 225 4.94 4.99 19.96
CA SER A 225 6.17 5.61 20.50
C SER A 225 7.38 4.68 20.52
N ARG A 226 7.16 3.37 20.51
CA ARG A 226 8.20 2.34 20.51
C ARG A 226 8.58 1.83 19.12
N ARG A 227 7.83 2.23 18.09
CA ARG A 227 8.18 1.95 16.69
C ARG A 227 9.34 2.84 16.21
N TYR A 228 9.79 2.63 15.00
CA TYR A 228 10.55 3.64 14.28
C TYR A 228 9.67 4.90 14.09
N GLN A 229 10.29 6.07 14.08
CA GLN A 229 9.54 7.33 14.01
C GLN A 229 9.45 7.85 12.57
N SER A 230 10.25 7.31 11.67
CA SER A 230 10.19 7.55 10.23
C SER A 230 10.50 6.28 9.43
N ALA A 231 10.13 6.26 8.15
CA ALA A 231 10.46 5.16 7.25
C ALA A 231 11.96 5.12 6.88
N LEU A 232 12.75 6.14 7.26
CA LEU A 232 14.20 6.19 7.05
C LEU A 232 15.01 5.69 8.25
N ASP A 233 14.39 5.52 9.44
CA ASP A 233 15.07 5.00 10.63
C ASP A 233 15.40 3.50 10.48
#